data_cb30690d09695f95c5aa15ea01a92405
#
_entry.id   cb30690d09695f95c5aa15ea01a92405
#
_cell.length_a   1.000
_cell.length_b   1.000
_cell.length_c   1.000
_cell.angle_alpha   90.00
_cell.angle_beta   90.00
_cell.angle_gamma   90.00
#
_symmetry.space_group_name_H-M   'P 1'
#
loop_
_entity.id
_entity.type
_entity.pdbx_description
1 polymer ?
#
loop_
_entity_poly.entity_id
_entity_poly.type
_entity_poly.pdbx_seq_one_letter_code
_entity_poly.pdbx_strand_id
1 'polypeptide(L)'
;MCIRDRKERGGQWIKGKSIAGPTGPYLVTKDEIKNLNNINLALDLNGNRRQTGNTDRMIFNFNFLISHLSQFMTLYPGTIITTGTPAGTAMEMEKPEFLKAGDKLHLKVDGLGEQFHEIIDE
;
A
#
# COMPACT_ATOMS: atom_id res chain seq x y z
N MET A 1 2.93 4.38 6.94
CA MET A 1 3.39 3.80 8.22
C MET A 1 4.16 4.85 9.00
N CYS A 2 3.86 5.07 10.26
CA CYS A 2 4.41 6.18 11.02
C CYS A 2 5.65 5.75 11.82
N ILE A 3 6.74 6.55 11.80
CA ILE A 3 7.92 6.36 12.67
C ILE A 3 7.50 6.29 14.14
N ARG A 4 6.45 7.00 14.52
CA ARG A 4 5.88 6.97 15.85
C ARG A 4 5.52 5.56 16.29
N ASP A 5 4.82 4.80 15.44
CA ASP A 5 4.44 3.42 15.74
C ASP A 5 5.66 2.53 15.98
N ARG A 6 6.74 2.81 15.26
CA ARG A 6 7.99 2.05 15.37
C ARG A 6 8.78 2.40 16.64
N LYS A 7 8.85 3.67 17.00
CA LYS A 7 9.60 4.15 18.18
C LYS A 7 8.83 3.97 19.47
N GLU A 8 7.55 4.30 19.48
CA GLU A 8 6.73 4.33 20.68
C GLU A 8 6.13 2.98 21.04
N ARG A 9 5.98 2.06 20.06
CA ARG A 9 5.31 0.77 20.25
C ARG A 9 6.20 -0.45 19.99
N GLY A 10 7.52 -0.27 20.04
CA GLY A 10 8.48 -1.37 19.96
C GLY A 10 8.44 -2.18 18.66
N GLY A 11 8.01 -1.57 17.57
CA GLY A 11 7.93 -2.24 16.26
C GLY A 11 6.73 -3.18 16.08
N GLN A 12 5.80 -3.23 17.01
CA GLN A 12 4.55 -4.00 16.90
C GLN A 12 3.51 -3.26 16.06
N TRP A 13 3.77 -3.14 14.81
CA TRP A 13 3.08 -2.29 13.84
C TRP A 13 1.61 -2.65 13.64
N ILE A 14 1.27 -3.94 13.70
CA ILE A 14 -0.09 -4.44 13.54
C ILE A 14 -1.00 -3.96 14.68
N LYS A 15 -0.44 -3.88 15.90
CA LYS A 15 -1.18 -3.42 17.08
C LYS A 15 -1.17 -1.89 17.24
N GLY A 16 -0.37 -1.20 16.44
CA GLY A 16 -0.22 0.25 16.50
C GLY A 16 -1.24 1.01 15.67
N LYS A 17 -2.04 0.33 14.85
CA LYS A 17 -3.04 0.92 13.98
C LYS A 17 -4.41 0.36 14.31
N SER A 18 -5.33 1.22 14.67
CA SER A 18 -6.75 0.87 14.85
C SER A 18 -7.45 0.57 13.52
N ILE A 19 -6.83 0.95 12.40
CA ILE A 19 -7.40 0.82 11.06
C ILE A 19 -6.67 -0.27 10.30
N ALA A 20 -7.40 -1.30 9.90
CA ALA A 20 -6.99 -2.19 8.82
C ALA A 20 -6.92 -1.40 7.51
N GLY A 21 -5.97 -1.72 6.65
CA GLY A 21 -5.87 -1.06 5.34
C GLY A 21 -7.15 -1.27 4.52
N PRO A 22 -7.79 -0.21 4.01
CA PRO A 22 -8.94 -0.35 3.14
C PRO A 22 -8.59 -1.20 1.92
N THR A 23 -9.45 -2.17 1.60
CA THR A 23 -9.26 -3.10 0.49
C THR A 23 -10.40 -2.95 -0.50
N GLY A 24 -10.11 -2.79 -1.76
CA GLY A 24 -11.10 -2.55 -2.82
C GLY A 24 -10.60 -1.54 -3.84
N PRO A 25 -11.51 -1.01 -4.71
CA PRO A 25 -12.97 -1.10 -4.65
C PRO A 25 -13.53 -2.48 -5.03
N TYR A 26 -12.77 -3.31 -5.72
CA TYR A 26 -13.16 -4.66 -6.12
C TYR A 26 -11.95 -5.58 -6.22
N LEU A 27 -12.20 -6.87 -6.30
CA LEU A 27 -11.19 -7.88 -6.59
C LEU A 27 -11.13 -8.09 -8.10
N VAL A 28 -9.94 -7.95 -8.68
CA VAL A 28 -9.69 -8.24 -10.11
C VAL A 28 -8.95 -9.56 -10.22
N THR A 29 -9.46 -10.48 -11.01
CA THR A 29 -8.82 -11.78 -11.22
C THR A 29 -7.63 -11.65 -12.17
N LYS A 30 -6.67 -12.56 -12.05
CA LYS A 30 -5.41 -12.49 -12.79
C LYS A 30 -5.60 -12.47 -14.32
N ASP A 31 -6.63 -13.12 -14.83
CA ASP A 31 -6.94 -13.20 -16.26
C ASP A 31 -7.42 -11.87 -16.86
N GLU A 32 -7.93 -10.96 -16.03
CA GLU A 32 -8.31 -9.61 -16.46
C GLU A 32 -7.09 -8.65 -16.53
N ILE A 33 -5.97 -8.99 -15.92
CA ILE A 33 -4.78 -8.15 -15.88
C ILE A 33 -3.80 -8.58 -16.97
N LYS A 34 -3.61 -7.73 -17.98
CA LYS A 34 -2.76 -8.05 -19.14
C LYS A 34 -1.30 -8.33 -18.75
N ASN A 35 -0.73 -7.55 -17.83
CA ASN A 35 0.65 -7.68 -17.40
C ASN A 35 0.83 -7.24 -15.93
N LEU A 36 0.95 -8.21 -15.04
CA LEU A 36 1.18 -7.95 -13.61
C LEU A 36 2.49 -7.20 -13.32
N ASN A 37 3.48 -7.31 -14.19
CA ASN A 37 4.78 -6.67 -14.03
C ASN A 37 4.85 -5.26 -14.66
N ASN A 38 3.71 -4.70 -15.08
CA ASN A 38 3.64 -3.36 -15.63
C ASN A 38 2.30 -2.70 -15.32
N ILE A 39 2.06 -2.46 -14.04
CA ILE A 39 0.88 -1.77 -13.52
C ILE A 39 1.32 -0.46 -12.90
N ASN A 40 0.80 0.66 -13.39
CA ASN A 40 1.05 1.95 -12.79
C ASN A 40 0.15 2.15 -11.57
N LEU A 41 0.72 2.80 -10.57
CA LEU A 41 0.00 3.23 -9.39
C LEU A 41 0.39 4.66 -8.98
N ALA A 42 -0.55 5.34 -8.40
CA ALA A 42 -0.40 6.71 -7.98
C ALA A 42 -1.17 6.99 -6.70
N LEU A 43 -0.63 7.89 -5.87
CA LEU A 43 -1.30 8.42 -4.71
C LEU A 43 -1.18 9.93 -4.70
N ASP A 44 -2.32 10.59 -4.59
CA ASP A 44 -2.41 12.03 -4.39
C ASP A 44 -2.90 12.34 -2.97
N LEU A 45 -2.29 13.33 -2.35
CA LEU A 45 -2.70 13.90 -1.06
C LEU A 45 -3.15 15.33 -1.28
N ASN A 46 -4.40 15.63 -0.97
CA ASN A 46 -5.01 16.96 -1.17
C ASN A 46 -4.81 17.50 -2.60
N GLY A 47 -4.92 16.62 -3.60
CA GLY A 47 -4.72 16.93 -5.00
C GLY A 47 -3.25 17.02 -5.46
N ASN A 48 -2.28 16.85 -4.57
CA ASN A 48 -0.86 16.87 -4.90
C ASN A 48 -0.30 15.44 -4.99
N ARG A 49 0.39 15.12 -6.09
CA ARG A 49 1.03 13.83 -6.30
C ARG A 49 2.10 13.58 -5.23
N ARG A 50 1.94 12.51 -4.46
CA ARG A 50 2.87 12.06 -3.43
C ARG A 50 3.66 10.83 -3.84
N GLN A 51 2.99 9.85 -4.45
CA GLN A 51 3.64 8.62 -4.88
C GLN A 51 3.28 8.32 -6.33
N THR A 52 4.26 7.86 -7.06
CA THR A 52 4.12 7.27 -8.40
C THR A 52 4.97 6.03 -8.46
N GLY A 53 4.39 4.92 -8.86
CA GLY A 53 5.09 3.65 -8.99
C GLY A 53 4.62 2.86 -10.18
N ASN A 54 5.41 1.84 -10.48
CA ASN A 54 5.06 0.80 -11.43
C ASN A 54 5.54 -0.53 -10.86
N THR A 55 4.81 -1.60 -11.09
CA THR A 55 5.16 -2.93 -10.57
C THR A 55 6.42 -3.51 -11.19
N ASP A 56 6.92 -2.96 -12.30
CA ASP A 56 8.21 -3.30 -12.92
C ASP A 56 9.42 -2.93 -12.03
N ARG A 57 9.21 -2.00 -11.07
CA ARG A 57 10.23 -1.56 -10.11
C ARG A 57 10.22 -2.32 -8.79
N MET A 58 9.40 -3.34 -8.67
CA MET A 58 9.41 -4.20 -7.48
C MET A 58 10.75 -4.94 -7.37
N ILE A 59 11.37 -4.88 -6.18
CA ILE A 59 12.63 -5.61 -5.89
C ILE A 59 12.38 -7.12 -6.04
N PHE A 60 11.26 -7.61 -5.51
CA PHE A 60 10.79 -8.98 -5.68
C PHE A 60 9.44 -8.96 -6.38
N ASN A 61 9.31 -9.66 -7.50
CA ASN A 61 8.05 -9.76 -8.21
C ASN A 61 7.03 -10.64 -7.46
N PHE A 62 5.78 -10.63 -7.91
CA PHE A 62 4.70 -11.39 -7.26
C PHE A 62 4.98 -12.88 -7.16
N ASN A 63 5.55 -13.50 -8.20
CA ASN A 63 5.85 -14.93 -8.21
C ASN A 63 6.89 -15.28 -7.15
N PHE A 64 7.94 -14.47 -7.01
CA PHE A 64 8.95 -14.65 -5.97
C PHE A 64 8.33 -14.54 -4.58
N LEU A 65 7.53 -13.51 -4.32
CA LEU A 65 6.90 -13.29 -3.01
C LEU A 65 5.99 -14.46 -2.62
N ILE A 66 5.16 -14.94 -3.54
CA ILE A 66 4.28 -16.10 -3.30
C ILE A 66 5.12 -17.35 -3.02
N SER A 67 6.11 -17.64 -3.87
CA SER A 67 6.99 -18.80 -3.70
C SER A 67 7.76 -18.75 -2.38
N HIS A 68 8.28 -17.59 -2.01
CA HIS A 68 9.02 -17.42 -0.77
C HIS A 68 8.12 -17.64 0.47
N LEU A 69 6.97 -16.98 0.53
CA LEU A 69 6.06 -17.08 1.67
C LEU A 69 5.50 -18.50 1.85
N SER A 70 5.21 -19.19 0.75
CA SER A 70 4.67 -20.56 0.78
C SER A 70 5.64 -21.60 1.36
N GLN A 71 6.94 -21.27 1.47
CA GLN A 71 7.93 -22.13 2.14
C GLN A 71 7.80 -22.09 3.67
N PHE A 72 7.21 -21.03 4.21
CA PHE A 72 7.12 -20.81 5.67
C PHE A 72 5.70 -20.92 6.20
N MET A 73 4.69 -20.76 5.34
CA MET A 73 3.28 -20.78 5.75
C MET A 73 2.39 -21.29 4.63
N THR A 74 1.27 -21.89 5.01
CA THR A 74 0.21 -22.23 4.06
C THR A 74 -0.54 -20.96 3.64
N LEU A 75 -0.59 -20.71 2.33
CA LEU A 75 -1.39 -19.64 1.75
C LEU A 75 -2.80 -20.17 1.47
N TYR A 76 -3.77 -19.75 2.26
CA TYR A 76 -5.17 -20.14 2.11
C TYR A 76 -5.89 -19.21 1.10
N PRO A 77 -7.01 -19.67 0.49
CA PRO A 77 -7.89 -18.77 -0.25
C PRO A 77 -8.27 -17.57 0.59
N GLY A 78 -8.16 -16.37 0.01
CA GLY A 78 -8.39 -15.10 0.72
C GLY A 78 -7.17 -14.53 1.45
N THR A 79 -6.00 -15.19 1.42
CA THR A 79 -4.77 -14.61 1.95
C THR A 79 -4.40 -13.33 1.19
N ILE A 80 -4.18 -12.23 1.92
CA ILE A 80 -3.75 -10.96 1.37
C ILE A 80 -2.26 -10.77 1.63
N ILE A 81 -1.49 -10.52 0.57
CA ILE A 81 -0.06 -10.27 0.64
C ILE A 81 0.19 -8.78 0.33
N THR A 82 0.69 -8.04 1.31
CA THR A 82 1.09 -6.64 1.10
C THR A 82 2.51 -6.60 0.53
N THR A 83 2.67 -5.98 -0.63
CA THR A 83 3.93 -5.99 -1.39
C THR A 83 4.82 -4.78 -1.14
N GLY A 84 4.46 -3.94 -0.19
CA GLY A 84 5.20 -2.70 0.10
C GLY A 84 4.62 -1.49 -0.64
N THR A 85 5.41 -0.42 -0.69
CA THR A 85 5.01 0.85 -1.27
C THR A 85 6.15 1.46 -2.08
N PRO A 86 5.85 2.21 -3.16
CA PRO A 86 6.87 2.97 -3.87
C PRO A 86 7.35 4.17 -3.06
N ALA A 87 8.41 4.84 -3.55
CA ALA A 87 8.94 6.08 -2.99
C ALA A 87 7.87 7.18 -2.88
N GLY A 88 8.13 8.17 -2.00
CA GLY A 88 7.24 9.31 -1.75
C GLY A 88 6.44 9.19 -0.44
N THR A 89 6.87 8.31 0.47
CA THR A 89 6.32 8.26 1.83
C THR A 89 6.77 9.48 2.63
N ALA A 90 5.98 9.87 3.64
CA ALA A 90 6.34 11.00 4.51
C ALA A 90 7.72 10.85 5.16
N MET A 91 8.19 9.63 5.36
CA MET A 91 9.47 9.34 5.99
C MET A 91 10.70 9.57 5.09
N GLU A 92 10.48 9.58 3.77
CA GLU A 92 11.53 9.83 2.77
C GLU A 92 11.69 11.31 2.48
N MET A 93 10.78 12.14 2.98
CA MET A 93 10.83 13.59 2.80
C MET A 93 11.87 14.21 3.74
N GLU A 94 12.60 15.20 3.26
CA GLU A 94 13.56 15.99 4.06
C GLU A 94 12.89 16.59 5.30
N LYS A 95 11.65 17.06 5.15
CA LYS A 95 10.75 17.45 6.24
C LYS A 95 9.53 16.55 6.22
N PRO A 96 9.44 15.54 7.09
CA PRO A 96 8.30 14.60 7.09
C PRO A 96 6.98 15.30 7.35
N GLU A 97 6.04 15.16 6.41
CA GLU A 97 4.66 15.60 6.55
C GLU A 97 3.76 14.37 6.75
N PHE A 98 3.29 14.18 7.96
CA PHE A 98 2.37 13.09 8.29
C PHE A 98 0.93 13.48 8.02
N LEU A 99 0.10 12.47 7.74
CA LEU A 99 -1.35 12.65 7.55
C LEU A 99 -1.98 13.20 8.83
N LYS A 100 -2.96 14.09 8.65
CA LYS A 100 -3.76 14.72 9.72
C LYS A 100 -5.24 14.70 9.34
N ALA A 101 -6.11 14.88 10.32
CA ALA A 101 -7.55 14.97 10.08
C ALA A 101 -7.88 16.02 9.01
N GLY A 102 -8.83 15.70 8.15
CA GLY A 102 -9.24 16.49 7.00
C GLY A 102 -8.40 16.27 5.73
N ASP A 103 -7.28 15.53 5.79
CA ASP A 103 -6.52 15.18 4.60
C ASP A 103 -7.30 14.21 3.72
N LYS A 104 -7.25 14.45 2.40
CA LYS A 104 -7.93 13.64 1.38
C LYS A 104 -6.89 12.88 0.55
N LEU A 105 -7.08 11.57 0.51
CA LEU A 105 -6.25 10.66 -0.26
C LEU A 105 -7.02 10.20 -1.50
N HIS A 106 -6.36 10.23 -2.64
CA HIS A 106 -6.83 9.62 -3.87
C HIS A 106 -5.78 8.64 -4.36
N LEU A 107 -6.13 7.37 -4.40
CA LEU A 107 -5.29 6.29 -4.90
C LEU A 107 -5.84 5.80 -6.22
N LYS A 108 -4.94 5.55 -7.16
CA LYS A 108 -5.28 5.00 -8.48
C LYS A 108 -4.30 3.91 -8.85
N VAL A 109 -4.83 2.79 -9.33
CA VAL A 109 -4.04 1.68 -9.86
C VAL A 109 -4.64 1.22 -11.17
N ASP A 110 -3.84 1.20 -12.23
CA ASP A 110 -4.30 0.83 -13.57
C ASP A 110 -4.92 -0.57 -13.57
N GLY A 111 -6.15 -0.67 -14.06
CA GLY A 111 -6.91 -1.92 -14.12
C GLY A 111 -7.49 -2.40 -12.78
N LEU A 112 -7.17 -1.74 -11.65
CA LEU A 112 -7.66 -2.12 -10.32
C LEU A 112 -8.59 -1.08 -9.69
N GLY A 113 -8.80 0.06 -10.37
CA GLY A 113 -9.72 1.11 -9.93
C GLY A 113 -9.07 2.20 -9.08
N GLU A 114 -9.91 2.95 -8.40
CA GLU A 114 -9.53 4.12 -7.63
C GLU A 114 -10.17 4.08 -6.25
N GLN A 115 -9.49 4.62 -5.25
CA GLN A 115 -10.00 4.77 -3.89
C GLN A 115 -9.88 6.22 -3.45
N PHE A 116 -10.87 6.67 -2.69
CA PHE A 116 -10.90 8.00 -2.09
C PHE A 116 -11.10 7.84 -0.59
N HIS A 117 -10.24 8.45 0.20
CA HIS A 117 -10.29 8.39 1.65
C HIS A 117 -10.14 9.80 2.24
N GLU A 118 -10.81 10.02 3.35
CA GLU A 118 -10.61 11.18 4.20
C GLU A 118 -10.06 10.73 5.54
N ILE A 119 -9.03 11.41 6.03
CA ILE A 119 -8.45 11.13 7.34
C ILE A 119 -9.30 11.82 8.39
N ILE A 120 -9.72 11.06 9.38
CA ILE A 120 -10.48 11.56 10.54
C ILE A 120 -9.69 11.32 11.81
N ASP A 121 -9.91 12.13 12.83
CA ASP A 121 -9.46 11.85 14.20
C ASP A 121 -10.39 10.83 14.86
N GLU A 122 -9.81 10.00 15.76
CA GLU A 122 -10.58 9.10 16.63
C GLU A 122 -11.11 9.82 17.86
#